data_7836a7f205ea561fce36a0d46ca98517
#
_entry.id   7836a7f205ea561fce36a0d46ca98517
#
_cell.length_a   1.000
_cell.length_b   1.000
_cell.length_c   1.000
_cell.angle_alpha   90.00
_cell.angle_beta   90.00
_cell.angle_gamma   90.00
#
_symmetry.space_group_name_H-M   'P 1'
#
loop_
_entity.id
_entity.type
_entity.pdbx_description
1 polymer ?
#
loop_
_entity_poly.entity_id
_entity_poly.type
_entity_poly.pdbx_seq_one_letter_code
_entity_poly.pdbx_strand_id
1 'polypeptide(L)'
;MKKTLIFALLLALLLSLVACAAAPTETTAPTTEPTIPSQSPEEEEVFKILMIGQSHAQDASWLVCDVLSAEMPDKKFLVADIYQPLHLDQHIKNIKENNAVYDYAEITNGSNLVKTPNYTINVAVKKHQWDLIVFNEATWPQTEEASYTDGDFQWLTDWLRENAAWPHFKFAYNATWAQPISKENYAIGRQTAPDGFRGTYNEKFGGDRTKHFARICELMEKYVETDPDYDYVFHSGTAIQYASETFGVPEGDPERRYELYRDYTHMSDFGRLIVAYQWYCQIFGIEELKEVKVNVIPSHMRTKCAMSYGDLTIDDTMKQAIIESVNYALKNPNIAPPQTARETPVLEPLG
;
A
#
# COMPACT_ATOMS: atom_id res chain seq x y z
N MET A 1 4.58 -35.88 -48.48
CA MET A 1 3.96 -34.87 -49.37
C MET A 1 3.67 -33.51 -48.73
N LYS A 2 4.11 -33.20 -47.48
CA LYS A 2 3.85 -31.90 -46.82
C LYS A 2 5.06 -30.94 -46.74
N LYS A 3 6.24 -31.38 -47.16
CA LYS A 3 7.47 -30.55 -47.16
C LYS A 3 7.76 -29.84 -48.48
N THR A 4 7.09 -30.18 -49.57
CA THR A 4 7.32 -29.59 -50.91
C THR A 4 6.45 -28.35 -51.18
N LEU A 5 5.42 -28.12 -50.37
CA LEU A 5 4.51 -26.99 -50.55
C LEU A 5 4.99 -25.67 -49.93
N ILE A 6 5.87 -25.75 -48.91
CA ILE A 6 6.40 -24.58 -48.22
C ILE A 6 7.53 -23.88 -48.99
N PHE A 7 8.26 -24.64 -49.83
CA PHE A 7 9.34 -24.07 -50.65
C PHE A 7 8.84 -23.29 -51.87
N ALA A 8 7.65 -23.63 -52.37
CA ALA A 8 7.04 -22.93 -53.52
C ALA A 8 6.45 -21.57 -53.15
N LEU A 9 6.02 -21.36 -51.89
CA LEU A 9 5.45 -20.09 -51.42
C LEU A 9 6.52 -19.03 -51.10
N LEU A 10 7.73 -19.45 -50.70
CA LEU A 10 8.86 -18.54 -50.43
C LEU A 10 9.56 -18.03 -51.69
N LEU A 11 9.47 -18.75 -52.81
CA LEU A 11 10.07 -18.34 -54.07
C LEU A 11 9.20 -17.32 -54.85
N ALA A 12 7.88 -17.30 -54.61
CA ALA A 12 6.95 -16.37 -55.24
C ALA A 12 7.00 -14.95 -54.62
N LEU A 13 7.51 -14.80 -53.37
CA LEU A 13 7.62 -13.51 -52.68
C LEU A 13 8.91 -12.74 -53.02
N LEU A 14 9.89 -13.37 -53.68
CA LEU A 14 11.19 -12.78 -54.02
C LEU A 14 11.28 -12.21 -55.45
N LEU A 15 10.25 -12.39 -56.26
CA LEU A 15 10.22 -11.96 -57.66
C LEU A 15 9.40 -10.69 -57.97
N SER A 16 8.84 -10.01 -56.97
CA SER A 16 8.00 -8.81 -57.16
C SER A 16 8.68 -7.45 -56.86
N LEU A 17 10.01 -7.41 -56.76
CA LEU A 17 10.75 -6.19 -56.35
C LEU A 17 11.73 -5.66 -57.44
N VAL A 18 11.48 -5.92 -58.70
CA VAL A 18 12.27 -5.28 -59.80
C VAL A 18 11.33 -4.80 -60.89
N ALA A 19 10.94 -3.54 -60.86
CA ALA A 19 10.71 -2.67 -62.01
C ALA A 19 10.06 -1.35 -61.60
N CYS A 20 10.79 -0.29 -61.64
CA CYS A 20 10.50 0.96 -62.36
C CYS A 20 11.45 2.05 -61.88
N ALA A 21 12.55 2.17 -62.64
CA ALA A 21 13.30 3.41 -62.66
C ALA A 21 12.72 4.27 -63.78
N ALA A 22 12.22 5.46 -63.50
CA ALA A 22 11.91 6.52 -64.47
C ALA A 22 12.59 7.81 -63.98
N ALA A 23 13.20 8.49 -64.93
CA ALA A 23 14.13 9.61 -64.85
C ALA A 23 13.48 10.92 -64.26
N PRO A 24 14.33 11.87 -63.82
CA PRO A 24 13.85 13.03 -63.08
C PRO A 24 13.37 14.16 -63.96
N THR A 25 12.23 14.73 -63.64
CA THR A 25 11.82 16.05 -64.16
C THR A 25 12.01 17.05 -62.98
N GLU A 26 12.92 17.99 -63.18
CA GLU A 26 13.08 19.14 -62.26
C GLU A 26 11.83 19.99 -62.27
N THR A 27 11.19 20.09 -61.13
CA THR A 27 10.17 21.10 -60.87
C THR A 27 10.57 21.79 -59.57
N THR A 28 10.96 23.04 -59.68
CA THR A 28 11.21 23.95 -58.56
C THR A 28 9.92 24.13 -57.76
N ALA A 29 9.89 23.57 -56.55
CA ALA A 29 8.86 23.79 -55.54
C ALA A 29 9.30 24.88 -54.55
N PRO A 30 8.40 25.69 -54.01
CA PRO A 30 8.71 26.76 -53.06
C PRO A 30 9.18 26.16 -51.71
N THR A 31 10.24 26.77 -51.19
CA THR A 31 10.80 26.45 -49.86
C THR A 31 9.76 26.75 -48.78
N THR A 32 9.06 25.73 -48.31
CA THR A 32 8.33 25.79 -47.04
C THR A 32 9.36 25.55 -45.94
N GLU A 33 9.47 26.54 -45.04
CA GLU A 33 10.19 26.39 -43.76
C GLU A 33 9.72 25.10 -43.05
N PRO A 34 10.64 24.33 -42.41
CA PRO A 34 10.24 23.18 -41.64
C PRO A 34 9.40 23.66 -40.47
N THR A 35 8.12 23.36 -40.51
CA THR A 35 7.23 23.49 -39.35
C THR A 35 7.81 22.58 -38.26
N ILE A 36 8.36 23.16 -37.19
CA ILE A 36 8.74 22.46 -35.97
C ILE A 36 7.51 21.69 -35.52
N PRO A 37 7.58 20.36 -35.36
CA PRO A 37 6.44 19.63 -34.78
C PRO A 37 6.13 20.27 -33.45
N SER A 38 4.89 20.72 -33.26
CA SER A 38 4.34 21.11 -31.98
C SER A 38 4.64 19.96 -31.02
N GLN A 39 5.43 20.22 -29.97
CA GLN A 39 5.62 19.26 -28.90
C GLN A 39 4.23 18.80 -28.48
N SER A 40 4.00 17.48 -28.49
CA SER A 40 2.83 16.92 -27.87
C SER A 40 2.77 17.44 -26.42
N PRO A 41 1.59 17.75 -25.88
CA PRO A 41 1.49 18.11 -24.46
C PRO A 41 2.29 17.06 -23.70
N GLU A 42 3.25 17.48 -22.85
CA GLU A 42 3.94 16.57 -21.94
C GLU A 42 2.84 15.79 -21.22
N GLU A 43 2.79 14.47 -21.41
CA GLU A 43 1.91 13.62 -20.61
C GLU A 43 2.29 13.86 -19.15
N GLU A 44 1.35 14.38 -18.39
CA GLU A 44 1.53 14.72 -17.00
C GLU A 44 1.99 13.46 -16.23
N GLU A 45 3.19 13.51 -15.66
CA GLU A 45 3.80 12.36 -14.99
C GLU A 45 2.98 11.96 -13.76
N VAL A 46 2.44 10.73 -13.76
CA VAL A 46 1.64 10.18 -12.66
C VAL A 46 2.48 9.19 -11.88
N PHE A 47 2.72 9.44 -10.59
CA PHE A 47 3.38 8.48 -9.70
C PHE A 47 2.38 7.39 -9.26
N LYS A 48 2.73 6.12 -9.51
CA LYS A 48 1.81 4.99 -9.39
C LYS A 48 2.26 3.99 -8.35
N ILE A 49 1.39 3.73 -7.38
CA ILE A 49 1.62 2.79 -6.27
C ILE A 49 0.63 1.62 -6.39
N LEU A 50 1.14 0.39 -6.31
CA LEU A 50 0.33 -0.82 -6.16
C LEU A 50 0.58 -1.44 -4.78
N MET A 51 -0.46 -1.60 -3.99
CA MET A 51 -0.44 -2.38 -2.76
C MET A 51 -0.98 -3.79 -3.00
N ILE A 52 -0.22 -4.81 -2.60
CA ILE A 52 -0.62 -6.22 -2.67
C ILE A 52 -0.75 -6.74 -1.24
N GLY A 53 -1.88 -7.35 -0.89
CA GLY A 53 -2.00 -7.99 0.41
C GLY A 53 -3.44 -8.19 0.87
N GLN A 54 -3.62 -8.12 2.18
CA GLN A 54 -4.88 -8.40 2.86
C GLN A 54 -5.47 -7.12 3.51
N SER A 55 -6.33 -7.23 4.51
CA SER A 55 -7.04 -6.07 5.07
C SER A 55 -6.14 -4.99 5.70
N HIS A 56 -4.98 -5.36 6.25
CA HIS A 56 -4.01 -4.38 6.75
C HIS A 56 -3.31 -3.64 5.60
N ALA A 57 -3.07 -4.31 4.46
CA ALA A 57 -2.59 -3.69 3.24
C ALA A 57 -3.57 -2.63 2.75
N GLN A 58 -4.84 -3.00 2.72
CA GLN A 58 -5.91 -2.10 2.34
C GLN A 58 -6.02 -0.90 3.30
N ASP A 59 -5.97 -1.13 4.61
CA ASP A 59 -5.96 -0.05 5.60
C ASP A 59 -4.77 0.89 5.43
N ALA A 60 -3.59 0.37 5.08
CA ALA A 60 -2.40 1.17 4.87
C ALA A 60 -2.49 2.06 3.61
N SER A 61 -3.05 1.55 2.51
CA SER A 61 -3.03 2.22 1.20
C SER A 61 -4.14 3.24 0.99
N TRP A 62 -5.27 3.12 1.68
CA TRP A 62 -6.51 3.81 1.30
C TRP A 62 -6.51 5.34 1.41
N LEU A 63 -5.74 5.93 2.31
CA LEU A 63 -5.62 7.38 2.43
C LEU A 63 -4.29 7.93 1.86
N VAL A 64 -3.47 7.07 1.27
CA VAL A 64 -2.18 7.49 0.70
C VAL A 64 -2.39 8.48 -0.44
N CYS A 65 -3.34 8.23 -1.35
CA CYS A 65 -3.60 9.14 -2.45
C CYS A 65 -4.06 10.53 -1.96
N ASP A 66 -4.90 10.58 -0.92
CA ASP A 66 -5.39 11.83 -0.33
C ASP A 66 -4.25 12.63 0.30
N VAL A 67 -3.39 11.96 1.07
CA VAL A 67 -2.22 12.59 1.69
C VAL A 67 -1.27 13.11 0.62
N LEU A 68 -0.90 12.28 -0.34
CA LEU A 68 0.01 12.68 -1.43
C LEU A 68 -0.53 13.87 -2.21
N SER A 69 -1.82 13.86 -2.53
CA SER A 69 -2.48 14.96 -3.25
C SER A 69 -2.53 16.26 -2.45
N ALA A 70 -2.73 16.17 -1.13
CA ALA A 70 -2.75 17.34 -0.26
C ALA A 70 -1.35 17.94 -0.04
N GLU A 71 -0.36 17.07 0.15
CA GLU A 71 1.02 17.49 0.41
C GLU A 71 1.76 17.97 -0.83
N MET A 72 1.45 17.40 -2.01
CA MET A 72 2.11 17.64 -3.29
C MET A 72 1.08 17.97 -4.39
N PRO A 73 0.36 19.11 -4.31
CA PRO A 73 -0.78 19.40 -5.19
C PRO A 73 -0.40 19.56 -6.67
N ASP A 74 0.88 19.82 -6.95
CA ASP A 74 1.38 19.97 -8.32
C ASP A 74 1.75 18.64 -8.97
N LYS A 75 1.57 17.51 -8.26
CA LYS A 75 1.85 16.17 -8.78
C LYS A 75 0.58 15.33 -8.89
N LYS A 76 0.61 14.37 -9.80
CA LYS A 76 -0.45 13.37 -9.96
C LYS A 76 -0.06 12.04 -9.33
N PHE A 77 -1.04 11.42 -8.69
CA PHE A 77 -0.87 10.14 -8.03
C PHE A 77 -1.97 9.16 -8.43
N LEU A 78 -1.60 7.91 -8.57
CA LEU A 78 -2.51 6.78 -8.69
C LEU A 78 -2.10 5.77 -7.63
N VAL A 79 -3.03 5.44 -6.74
CA VAL A 79 -2.84 4.40 -5.73
C VAL A 79 -3.86 3.30 -5.98
N ALA A 80 -3.37 2.07 -6.09
CA ALA A 80 -4.22 0.90 -6.25
C ALA A 80 -3.92 -0.11 -5.15
N ASP A 81 -4.95 -0.89 -4.77
CA ASP A 81 -4.77 -2.08 -3.97
C ASP A 81 -5.35 -3.30 -4.66
N ILE A 82 -4.74 -4.45 -4.42
CA ILE A 82 -5.28 -5.75 -4.79
C ILE A 82 -5.41 -6.61 -3.53
N TYR A 83 -6.64 -6.82 -3.13
CA TYR A 83 -7.03 -7.29 -1.82
C TYR A 83 -7.63 -8.70 -1.84
N GLN A 84 -7.13 -9.54 -0.92
CA GLN A 84 -7.79 -10.77 -0.46
C GLN A 84 -7.28 -11.11 0.96
N PRO A 85 -8.13 -11.56 1.91
CA PRO A 85 -7.69 -11.88 3.28
C PRO A 85 -6.95 -13.21 3.34
N LEU A 86 -5.77 -13.26 2.72
CA LEU A 86 -4.93 -14.44 2.53
C LEU A 86 -3.53 -14.21 3.09
N HIS A 87 -2.79 -15.30 3.32
CA HIS A 87 -1.36 -15.31 3.64
C HIS A 87 -0.52 -15.36 2.35
N LEU A 88 0.78 -15.11 2.46
CA LEU A 88 1.67 -15.03 1.30
C LEU A 88 1.69 -16.31 0.46
N ASP A 89 1.77 -17.49 1.08
CA ASP A 89 1.71 -18.79 0.41
C ASP A 89 0.45 -18.97 -0.45
N GLN A 90 -0.68 -18.47 0.05
CA GLN A 90 -1.95 -18.51 -0.67
C GLN A 90 -2.00 -17.47 -1.81
N HIS A 91 -1.39 -16.29 -1.63
CA HIS A 91 -1.20 -15.33 -2.71
C HIS A 91 -0.35 -15.94 -3.83
N ILE A 92 0.76 -16.58 -3.49
CA ILE A 92 1.65 -17.28 -4.45
C ILE A 92 0.89 -18.37 -5.20
N LYS A 93 0.09 -19.18 -4.50
CA LYS A 93 -0.76 -20.19 -5.14
C LYS A 93 -1.71 -19.55 -6.15
N ASN A 94 -2.39 -18.47 -5.77
CA ASN A 94 -3.31 -17.78 -6.66
C ASN A 94 -2.62 -17.13 -7.87
N ILE A 95 -1.40 -16.65 -7.71
CA ILE A 95 -0.57 -16.15 -8.82
C ILE A 95 -0.26 -17.29 -9.80
N LYS A 96 0.22 -18.42 -9.30
CA LYS A 96 0.58 -19.60 -10.11
C LYS A 96 -0.61 -20.18 -10.87
N GLU A 97 -1.79 -20.19 -10.25
CA GLU A 97 -3.04 -20.69 -10.81
C GLU A 97 -3.83 -19.62 -11.61
N ASN A 98 -3.38 -18.37 -11.58
CA ASN A 98 -4.04 -17.19 -12.16
C ASN A 98 -5.50 -17.02 -11.69
N ASN A 99 -5.75 -17.21 -10.39
CA ASN A 99 -7.08 -17.17 -9.80
C ASN A 99 -7.63 -15.76 -9.70
N ALA A 100 -8.82 -15.53 -10.29
CA ALA A 100 -9.53 -14.25 -10.25
C ALA A 100 -10.39 -14.13 -8.98
N VAL A 101 -9.75 -14.07 -7.82
CA VAL A 101 -10.43 -14.05 -6.50
C VAL A 101 -10.30 -12.73 -5.76
N TYR A 102 -9.55 -11.78 -6.32
CA TYR A 102 -9.22 -10.52 -5.66
C TYR A 102 -10.23 -9.42 -5.95
N ASP A 103 -10.36 -8.51 -4.98
CA ASP A 103 -10.92 -7.19 -5.22
C ASP A 103 -9.76 -6.25 -5.58
N TYR A 104 -9.85 -5.62 -6.75
CA TYR A 104 -8.93 -4.56 -7.17
C TYR A 104 -9.60 -3.21 -6.97
N ALA A 105 -8.91 -2.26 -6.35
CA ALA A 105 -9.38 -0.90 -6.15
C ALA A 105 -8.31 0.09 -6.62
N GLU A 106 -8.74 1.20 -7.22
CA GLU A 106 -7.85 2.21 -7.79
C GLU A 106 -8.43 3.61 -7.56
N ILE A 107 -7.58 4.53 -7.13
CA ILE A 107 -7.90 5.95 -6.94
C ILE A 107 -6.81 6.81 -7.56
N THR A 108 -7.24 7.88 -8.24
CA THR A 108 -6.36 8.92 -8.78
C THR A 108 -6.76 10.26 -8.16
N ASN A 109 -5.85 11.23 -8.06
CA ASN A 109 -6.13 12.56 -7.54
C ASN A 109 -7.48 13.10 -8.05
N GLY A 110 -8.34 13.51 -7.11
CA GLY A 110 -9.63 14.12 -7.41
C GLY A 110 -10.67 13.19 -8.05
N SER A 111 -10.38 11.89 -8.18
CA SER A 111 -11.34 10.90 -8.69
C SER A 111 -11.97 10.08 -7.56
N ASN A 112 -13.09 9.43 -7.87
CA ASN A 112 -13.68 8.45 -6.97
C ASN A 112 -12.90 7.12 -7.03
N LEU A 113 -12.93 6.40 -5.93
CA LEU A 113 -12.43 5.04 -5.85
C LEU A 113 -13.18 4.12 -6.83
N VAL A 114 -12.45 3.52 -7.76
CA VAL A 114 -12.98 2.53 -8.72
C VAL A 114 -12.67 1.13 -8.20
N LYS A 115 -13.68 0.27 -8.08
CA LYS A 115 -13.53 -1.12 -7.63
C LYS A 115 -13.88 -2.11 -8.74
N THR A 116 -13.05 -3.13 -8.89
CA THR A 116 -13.22 -4.21 -9.85
C THR A 116 -13.07 -5.55 -9.12
N PRO A 117 -14.15 -6.30 -8.89
CA PRO A 117 -14.08 -7.63 -8.29
C PRO A 117 -13.58 -8.68 -9.29
N ASN A 118 -13.25 -9.85 -8.78
CA ASN A 118 -12.79 -10.99 -9.58
C ASN A 118 -11.54 -10.65 -10.43
N TYR A 119 -10.57 -10.06 -9.79
CA TYR A 119 -9.30 -9.65 -10.42
C TYR A 119 -8.19 -10.65 -10.09
N THR A 120 -7.08 -10.60 -10.85
CA THR A 120 -5.90 -11.41 -10.55
C THR A 120 -4.70 -10.52 -10.28
N ILE A 121 -3.77 -10.95 -9.44
CA ILE A 121 -2.50 -10.24 -9.22
C ILE A 121 -1.72 -10.14 -10.54
N ASN A 122 -1.76 -11.20 -11.38
CA ASN A 122 -1.09 -11.24 -12.67
C ASN A 122 -1.53 -10.12 -13.64
N VAL A 123 -2.79 -9.71 -13.57
CA VAL A 123 -3.31 -8.59 -14.36
C VAL A 123 -2.97 -7.26 -13.69
N ALA A 124 -3.07 -7.17 -12.36
CA ALA A 124 -2.81 -5.93 -11.63
C ALA A 124 -1.37 -5.45 -11.82
N VAL A 125 -0.37 -6.32 -11.72
CA VAL A 125 1.06 -5.95 -11.85
C VAL A 125 1.43 -5.50 -13.27
N LYS A 126 0.62 -5.89 -14.27
CA LYS A 126 0.79 -5.51 -15.69
C LYS A 126 -0.05 -4.32 -16.12
N LYS A 127 -0.97 -3.86 -15.27
CA LYS A 127 -1.94 -2.82 -15.66
C LYS A 127 -1.30 -1.47 -15.92
N HIS A 128 -0.32 -1.11 -15.12
CA HIS A 128 0.42 0.15 -15.20
C HIS A 128 1.93 -0.10 -15.09
N GLN A 129 2.73 0.86 -15.54
CA GLN A 129 4.12 0.96 -15.12
C GLN A 129 4.12 1.51 -13.70
N TRP A 130 4.23 0.62 -12.72
CA TRP A 130 4.23 0.98 -11.31
C TRP A 130 5.58 1.59 -10.92
N ASP A 131 5.56 2.70 -10.19
CA ASP A 131 6.77 3.30 -9.61
C ASP A 131 7.13 2.61 -8.30
N LEU A 132 6.10 2.18 -7.56
CA LEU A 132 6.23 1.52 -6.28
C LEU A 132 5.24 0.35 -6.18
N ILE A 133 5.74 -0.82 -5.81
CA ILE A 133 4.90 -1.96 -5.39
C ILE A 133 5.16 -2.21 -3.92
N VAL A 134 4.10 -2.33 -3.13
CA VAL A 134 4.18 -2.55 -1.69
C VAL A 134 3.50 -3.86 -1.34
N PHE A 135 4.09 -4.61 -0.45
CA PHE A 135 3.52 -5.83 0.13
C PHE A 135 3.52 -5.74 1.66
N ASN A 136 2.60 -6.42 2.30
CA ASN A 136 2.68 -6.75 3.72
C ASN A 136 2.10 -8.13 4.01
N GLU A 137 2.68 -8.80 5.00
CA GLU A 137 2.18 -10.07 5.46
C GLU A 137 0.98 -9.88 6.40
N ALA A 138 0.17 -10.93 6.53
CA ALA A 138 -0.97 -10.94 7.43
C ALA A 138 -0.51 -10.94 8.91
N THR A 139 -1.43 -10.60 9.80
CA THR A 139 -1.17 -10.39 11.23
C THR A 139 -0.36 -11.49 11.91
N TRP A 140 -0.74 -12.75 11.74
CA TRP A 140 -0.06 -13.83 12.44
C TRP A 140 1.22 -14.28 11.74
N PRO A 141 1.24 -14.51 10.43
CA PRO A 141 2.47 -14.83 9.72
C PRO A 141 3.60 -13.82 9.90
N GLN A 142 3.31 -12.51 10.00
CA GLN A 142 4.35 -11.51 10.25
C GLN A 142 5.05 -11.68 11.61
N THR A 143 4.52 -12.49 12.52
CA THR A 143 5.14 -12.82 13.82
C THR A 143 5.80 -14.19 13.83
N GLU A 144 5.72 -14.93 12.72
CA GLU A 144 6.30 -16.27 12.56
C GLU A 144 7.58 -16.21 11.74
N GLU A 145 8.66 -16.70 12.30
CA GLU A 145 9.96 -16.73 11.61
C GLU A 145 9.91 -17.57 10.32
N ALA A 146 9.11 -18.63 10.32
CA ALA A 146 8.95 -19.50 9.15
C ALA A 146 8.46 -18.73 7.92
N SER A 147 7.59 -17.73 8.10
CA SER A 147 7.06 -16.92 6.99
C SER A 147 8.12 -16.12 6.25
N TYR A 148 9.28 -15.89 6.86
CA TYR A 148 10.40 -15.17 6.26
C TYR A 148 11.51 -16.10 5.74
N THR A 149 11.49 -17.37 6.12
CA THR A 149 12.56 -18.33 5.82
C THR A 149 12.17 -19.48 4.90
N ASP A 150 10.89 -19.58 4.54
CA ASP A 150 10.37 -20.62 3.62
C ASP A 150 10.67 -20.37 2.13
N GLY A 151 11.14 -19.17 1.80
CA GLY A 151 11.47 -18.76 0.43
C GLY A 151 10.34 -18.10 -0.33
N ASP A 152 9.17 -17.93 0.28
CA ASP A 152 8.00 -17.34 -0.38
C ASP A 152 8.19 -15.85 -0.67
N PHE A 153 8.85 -15.09 0.21
CA PHE A 153 9.19 -13.68 -0.05
C PHE A 153 10.12 -13.54 -1.24
N GLN A 154 11.18 -14.33 -1.31
CA GLN A 154 12.10 -14.30 -2.44
C GLN A 154 11.38 -14.67 -3.75
N TRP A 155 10.54 -15.71 -3.70
CA TRP A 155 9.75 -16.08 -4.86
C TRP A 155 8.85 -14.95 -5.35
N LEU A 156 8.17 -14.24 -4.42
CA LEU A 156 7.31 -13.11 -4.78
C LEU A 156 8.11 -11.98 -5.43
N THR A 157 9.25 -11.62 -4.85
CA THR A 157 10.11 -10.55 -5.36
C THR A 157 10.62 -10.86 -6.76
N ASP A 158 11.16 -12.06 -6.97
CA ASP A 158 11.64 -12.52 -8.28
C ASP A 158 10.52 -12.51 -9.31
N TRP A 159 9.35 -13.04 -8.93
CA TRP A 159 8.19 -13.08 -9.81
C TRP A 159 7.70 -11.66 -10.19
N LEU A 160 7.67 -10.73 -9.24
CA LEU A 160 7.30 -9.33 -9.51
C LEU A 160 8.28 -8.67 -10.49
N ARG A 161 9.59 -8.87 -10.31
CA ARG A 161 10.64 -8.34 -11.22
C ARG A 161 10.50 -8.88 -12.64
N GLU A 162 10.09 -10.12 -12.79
CA GLU A 162 9.88 -10.77 -14.10
C GLU A 162 8.56 -10.38 -14.78
N ASN A 163 7.51 -10.11 -14.01
CA ASN A 163 6.15 -10.04 -14.53
C ASN A 163 5.49 -8.67 -14.50
N ALA A 164 6.00 -7.71 -13.73
CA ALA A 164 5.46 -6.35 -13.73
C ALA A 164 5.65 -5.67 -15.11
N ALA A 165 4.74 -4.76 -15.46
CA ALA A 165 4.81 -4.00 -16.71
C ALA A 165 6.12 -3.17 -16.84
N TRP A 166 6.74 -2.84 -15.70
CA TRP A 166 7.98 -2.09 -15.60
C TRP A 166 8.86 -2.73 -14.52
N PRO A 167 10.01 -3.36 -14.87
CA PRO A 167 10.83 -4.10 -13.91
C PRO A 167 11.64 -3.22 -12.96
N HIS A 168 11.71 -1.90 -13.22
CA HIS A 168 12.50 -0.95 -12.42
C HIS A 168 11.66 -0.25 -11.33
N PHE A 169 10.50 -0.81 -10.98
CA PHE A 169 9.73 -0.32 -9.83
C PHE A 169 10.55 -0.44 -8.54
N LYS A 170 10.24 0.44 -7.59
CA LYS A 170 10.71 0.29 -6.22
C LYS A 170 9.85 -0.73 -5.49
N PHE A 171 10.46 -1.60 -4.67
CA PHE A 171 9.74 -2.57 -3.88
C PHE A 171 9.80 -2.20 -2.40
N ALA A 172 8.65 -2.26 -1.73
CA ALA A 172 8.54 -1.91 -0.33
C ALA A 172 7.81 -2.98 0.48
N TYR A 173 8.25 -3.15 1.72
CA TYR A 173 7.50 -3.88 2.73
C TYR A 173 6.83 -2.91 3.70
N ASN A 174 5.54 -3.09 3.98
CA ASN A 174 4.84 -2.35 5.01
C ASN A 174 4.79 -3.14 6.31
N ALA A 175 5.60 -2.76 7.30
CA ALA A 175 5.56 -3.34 8.64
C ALA A 175 4.26 -2.92 9.33
N THR A 176 3.36 -3.87 9.59
CA THR A 176 2.05 -3.58 10.16
C THR A 176 2.12 -3.40 11.69
N TRP A 177 1.00 -3.06 12.26
CA TRP A 177 0.86 -2.71 13.68
C TRP A 177 0.48 -3.90 14.55
N ALA A 178 0.81 -3.79 15.83
CA ALA A 178 0.33 -4.74 16.83
C ALA A 178 -1.17 -4.58 17.06
N GLN A 179 -1.81 -5.68 17.39
CA GLN A 179 -3.25 -5.72 17.65
C GLN A 179 -3.62 -4.98 18.95
N PRO A 180 -4.74 -4.24 18.97
CA PRO A 180 -5.17 -3.50 20.16
C PRO A 180 -5.89 -4.37 21.19
N ILE A 181 -5.55 -5.65 21.28
CA ILE A 181 -6.19 -6.60 22.19
C ILE A 181 -5.42 -6.62 23.50
N SER A 182 -6.13 -6.45 24.62
CA SER A 182 -5.58 -6.65 25.96
C SER A 182 -5.94 -8.02 26.50
N LYS A 183 -5.20 -8.44 27.55
CA LYS A 183 -5.45 -9.67 28.31
C LYS A 183 -6.88 -9.75 28.89
N GLU A 184 -7.48 -8.61 29.14
CA GLU A 184 -8.79 -8.48 29.79
C GLU A 184 -9.97 -8.45 28.83
N ASN A 185 -9.77 -8.81 27.56
CA ASN A 185 -10.80 -8.92 26.52
C ASN A 185 -11.33 -7.60 25.94
N TYR A 186 -10.62 -6.50 26.08
CA TYR A 186 -11.04 -5.25 25.49
C TYR A 186 -10.53 -5.15 24.05
N ALA A 187 -11.47 -5.13 23.12
CA ALA A 187 -11.20 -4.58 21.83
C ALA A 187 -11.30 -3.05 21.94
N ILE A 188 -10.25 -2.36 21.62
CA ILE A 188 -10.33 -0.94 21.33
C ILE A 188 -11.04 -0.86 19.99
N GLY A 189 -12.36 -0.70 19.99
CA GLY A 189 -13.19 -0.75 18.79
C GLY A 189 -14.59 -1.31 19.10
N ARG A 190 -15.50 -1.20 18.13
CA ARG A 190 -16.91 -1.62 18.30
C ARG A 190 -17.10 -3.14 18.30
N GLN A 191 -16.08 -3.92 17.96
CA GLN A 191 -16.20 -5.37 17.85
C GLN A 191 -15.24 -6.05 18.82
N THR A 192 -15.78 -6.95 19.62
CA THR A 192 -14.98 -7.86 20.45
C THR A 192 -14.27 -8.86 19.55
N ALA A 193 -12.98 -9.08 19.77
CA ALA A 193 -12.24 -10.12 19.04
C ALA A 193 -12.89 -11.50 19.25
N PRO A 194 -13.05 -12.31 18.20
CA PRO A 194 -13.54 -13.67 18.33
C PRO A 194 -12.70 -14.51 19.31
N ASP A 195 -13.32 -15.47 20.01
CA ASP A 195 -12.64 -16.28 21.03
C ASP A 195 -11.38 -16.98 20.52
N GLY A 196 -11.42 -17.53 19.31
CA GLY A 196 -10.25 -18.19 18.71
C GLY A 196 -9.09 -17.21 18.47
N PHE A 197 -9.40 -16.00 18.02
CA PHE A 197 -8.39 -14.96 17.81
C PHE A 197 -7.76 -14.52 19.16
N ARG A 198 -8.58 -14.29 20.18
CA ARG A 198 -8.11 -13.97 21.54
C ARG A 198 -7.27 -15.10 22.15
N GLY A 199 -7.69 -16.36 21.93
CA GLY A 199 -6.95 -17.54 22.39
C GLY A 199 -5.53 -17.55 21.81
N THR A 200 -5.38 -17.42 20.50
CA THR A 200 -4.09 -17.36 19.82
C THR A 200 -3.24 -16.17 20.29
N TYR A 201 -3.85 -15.00 20.44
CA TYR A 201 -3.15 -13.81 20.92
C TYR A 201 -2.62 -13.98 22.35
N ASN A 202 -3.46 -14.52 23.25
CA ASN A 202 -3.06 -14.79 24.63
C ASN A 202 -1.97 -15.87 24.72
N GLU A 203 -2.06 -16.91 23.92
CA GLU A 203 -1.06 -17.96 23.85
C GLU A 203 0.31 -17.43 23.39
N LYS A 204 0.34 -16.65 22.31
CA LYS A 204 1.57 -16.12 21.71
C LYS A 204 2.21 -15.00 22.52
N PHE A 205 1.40 -14.06 22.99
CA PHE A 205 1.88 -12.80 23.57
C PHE A 205 1.43 -12.55 25.03
N GLY A 206 0.67 -13.47 25.62
CA GLY A 206 0.14 -13.31 26.98
C GLY A 206 -0.84 -12.14 27.11
N GLY A 207 -1.48 -11.73 25.99
CA GLY A 207 -2.37 -10.57 25.96
C GLY A 207 -1.64 -9.22 26.03
N ASP A 208 -0.35 -9.20 25.69
CA ASP A 208 0.50 -8.02 25.79
C ASP A 208 0.83 -7.47 24.40
N ARG A 209 0.28 -6.29 24.06
CA ARG A 209 0.49 -5.63 22.78
C ARG A 209 1.96 -5.24 22.55
N THR A 210 2.68 -4.88 23.61
CA THR A 210 4.10 -4.50 23.50
C THR A 210 4.95 -5.71 23.09
N LYS A 211 4.63 -6.91 23.62
CA LYS A 211 5.30 -8.15 23.19
C LYS A 211 4.98 -8.50 21.75
N HIS A 212 3.73 -8.31 21.33
CA HIS A 212 3.34 -8.49 19.94
C HIS A 212 4.14 -7.56 19.02
N PHE A 213 4.18 -6.26 19.34
CA PHE A 213 4.93 -5.28 18.58
C PHE A 213 6.43 -5.59 18.56
N ALA A 214 7.01 -5.92 19.72
CA ALA A 214 8.43 -6.28 19.80
C ALA A 214 8.78 -7.49 18.91
N ARG A 215 7.87 -8.47 18.78
CA ARG A 215 8.08 -9.61 17.89
C ARG A 215 8.03 -9.21 16.42
N ILE A 216 7.14 -8.31 16.03
CA ILE A 216 7.12 -7.75 14.67
C ILE A 216 8.46 -7.06 14.38
N CYS A 217 8.91 -6.17 15.27
CA CYS A 217 10.16 -5.44 15.11
C CYS A 217 11.37 -6.37 14.97
N GLU A 218 11.47 -7.39 15.83
CA GLU A 218 12.55 -8.39 15.78
C GLU A 218 12.66 -9.05 14.41
N LEU A 219 11.54 -9.45 13.83
CA LEU A 219 11.53 -10.12 12.53
C LEU A 219 11.76 -9.14 11.37
N MET A 220 11.26 -7.90 11.49
CA MET A 220 11.55 -6.85 10.51
C MET A 220 13.04 -6.57 10.43
N GLU A 221 13.69 -6.33 11.58
CA GLU A 221 15.14 -6.08 11.64
C GLU A 221 15.95 -7.25 11.08
N LYS A 222 15.52 -8.47 11.38
CA LYS A 222 16.26 -9.68 11.02
C LYS A 222 16.15 -10.04 9.54
N TYR A 223 14.98 -9.90 8.95
CA TYR A 223 14.66 -10.49 7.65
C TYR A 223 14.28 -9.48 6.56
N VAL A 224 13.75 -8.32 6.91
CA VAL A 224 13.25 -7.37 5.92
C VAL A 224 14.22 -6.20 5.74
N GLU A 225 14.70 -5.59 6.82
CA GLU A 225 15.59 -4.44 6.71
C GLU A 225 16.99 -4.79 6.20
N THR A 226 17.39 -6.04 6.37
CA THR A 226 18.68 -6.54 5.86
C THR A 226 18.60 -7.09 4.44
N ASP A 227 17.39 -7.22 3.90
CA ASP A 227 17.16 -7.76 2.56
C ASP A 227 17.30 -6.66 1.50
N PRO A 228 18.28 -6.76 0.58
CA PRO A 228 18.54 -5.76 -0.44
C PRO A 228 17.43 -5.66 -1.51
N ASP A 229 16.49 -6.58 -1.55
CA ASP A 229 15.38 -6.56 -2.51
C ASP A 229 14.34 -5.51 -2.16
N TYR A 230 14.29 -5.04 -0.91
CA TYR A 230 13.42 -3.95 -0.48
C TYR A 230 14.11 -2.60 -0.62
N ASP A 231 13.55 -1.71 -1.43
CA ASP A 231 13.99 -0.32 -1.53
C ASP A 231 13.50 0.52 -0.33
N TYR A 232 12.37 0.12 0.29
CA TYR A 232 11.79 0.78 1.47
C TYR A 232 11.19 -0.25 2.43
N VAL A 233 11.31 0.05 3.72
CA VAL A 233 10.53 -0.59 4.78
C VAL A 233 9.68 0.49 5.45
N PHE A 234 8.36 0.41 5.33
CA PHE A 234 7.46 1.38 5.93
C PHE A 234 7.16 0.98 7.38
N HIS A 235 7.60 1.80 8.33
CA HIS A 235 7.45 1.56 9.77
C HIS A 235 6.09 1.99 10.31
N SER A 236 5.02 1.63 9.60
CA SER A 236 3.63 1.95 9.96
C SER A 236 3.28 1.45 11.36
N GLY A 237 3.74 0.25 11.71
CA GLY A 237 3.54 -0.33 13.04
C GLY A 237 4.16 0.52 14.16
N THR A 238 5.35 1.08 13.94
CA THR A 238 6.01 1.94 14.92
C THR A 238 5.24 3.25 15.15
N ALA A 239 4.76 3.89 14.08
CA ALA A 239 3.97 5.10 14.19
C ALA A 239 2.66 4.85 14.97
N ILE A 240 1.96 3.76 14.67
CA ILE A 240 0.73 3.38 15.35
C ILE A 240 0.99 2.97 16.80
N GLN A 241 2.08 2.27 17.09
CA GLN A 241 2.44 1.91 18.47
C GLN A 241 2.71 3.18 19.29
N TYR A 242 3.46 4.14 18.74
CA TYR A 242 3.70 5.42 19.40
C TYR A 242 2.38 6.16 19.66
N ALA A 243 1.53 6.34 18.66
CA ALA A 243 0.23 6.98 18.82
C ALA A 243 -0.61 6.28 19.92
N SER A 244 -0.59 4.95 19.93
CA SER A 244 -1.33 4.15 20.91
C SER A 244 -0.86 4.33 22.35
N GLU A 245 0.44 4.58 22.55
CA GLU A 245 1.03 4.76 23.89
C GLU A 245 0.99 6.21 24.37
N THR A 246 1.01 7.17 23.47
CA THR A 246 1.17 8.59 23.83
C THR A 246 -0.08 9.42 23.62
N PHE A 247 -0.91 9.08 22.62
CA PHE A 247 -2.09 9.84 22.28
C PHE A 247 -3.28 9.43 23.18
N GLY A 248 -3.82 10.38 23.93
CA GLY A 248 -5.03 10.18 24.73
C GLY A 248 -6.26 10.58 23.94
N VAL A 249 -7.22 9.67 23.87
CA VAL A 249 -8.54 10.02 23.34
C VAL A 249 -9.15 11.09 24.25
N PRO A 250 -9.55 12.28 23.72
CA PRO A 250 -10.20 13.30 24.51
C PRO A 250 -11.49 12.79 25.16
N GLU A 251 -11.72 13.16 26.43
CA GLU A 251 -12.98 12.84 27.10
C GLU A 251 -14.16 13.44 26.32
N GLY A 252 -15.23 12.67 26.18
CA GLY A 252 -16.50 13.16 25.60
C GLY A 252 -16.53 13.19 24.07
N ASP A 253 -15.69 12.43 23.37
CA ASP A 253 -15.82 12.24 21.92
C ASP A 253 -16.87 11.15 21.58
N PRO A 254 -18.17 11.50 21.42
CA PRO A 254 -19.21 10.52 21.14
C PRO A 254 -19.11 9.93 19.74
N GLU A 255 -18.38 10.59 18.84
CA GLU A 255 -18.18 10.16 17.45
C GLU A 255 -16.93 9.28 17.31
N ARG A 256 -16.16 9.09 18.39
CA ARG A 256 -14.95 8.27 18.40
C ARG A 256 -13.95 8.64 17.29
N ARG A 257 -13.83 9.93 16.98
CA ARG A 257 -12.99 10.46 15.88
C ARG A 257 -11.50 10.24 16.12
N TYR A 258 -11.11 10.20 17.40
CA TYR A 258 -9.71 10.06 17.82
C TYR A 258 -9.28 8.62 18.06
N GLU A 259 -10.16 7.64 17.85
CA GLU A 259 -9.76 6.25 17.97
C GLU A 259 -8.85 5.84 16.82
N LEU A 260 -7.78 5.10 17.15
CA LEU A 260 -6.83 4.59 16.14
C LEU A 260 -7.34 3.33 15.45
N TYR A 261 -8.17 2.55 16.13
CA TYR A 261 -8.68 1.28 15.64
C TYR A 261 -10.21 1.31 15.52
N ARG A 262 -10.76 0.73 14.46
CA ARG A 262 -12.22 0.56 14.31
C ARG A 262 -12.74 -0.74 14.89
N ASP A 263 -11.88 -1.73 15.04
CA ASP A 263 -12.18 -3.04 15.63
C ASP A 263 -10.92 -3.64 16.27
N TYR A 264 -10.92 -4.94 16.54
CA TYR A 264 -9.83 -5.65 17.22
C TYR A 264 -8.56 -5.82 16.36
N THR A 265 -8.51 -5.38 15.11
CA THR A 265 -7.38 -5.57 14.22
C THR A 265 -7.14 -4.41 13.23
N HIS A 266 -8.19 -3.73 12.80
CA HIS A 266 -8.12 -2.77 11.70
C HIS A 266 -8.04 -1.32 12.17
N MET A 267 -7.37 -0.50 11.37
CA MET A 267 -7.28 0.95 11.63
C MET A 267 -8.61 1.66 11.39
N SER A 268 -8.87 2.67 12.21
CA SER A 268 -9.82 3.73 11.91
C SER A 268 -9.29 4.64 10.80
N ASP A 269 -10.10 5.61 10.35
CA ASP A 269 -9.62 6.58 9.36
C ASP A 269 -8.50 7.47 9.93
N PHE A 270 -8.52 7.75 11.23
CA PHE A 270 -7.44 8.48 11.89
C PHE A 270 -6.14 7.65 11.94
N GLY A 271 -6.23 6.37 12.29
CA GLY A 271 -5.07 5.46 12.25
C GLY A 271 -4.50 5.31 10.83
N ARG A 272 -5.36 5.17 9.83
CA ARG A 272 -4.96 5.14 8.41
C ARG A 272 -4.23 6.41 7.97
N LEU A 273 -4.65 7.57 8.47
CA LEU A 273 -4.03 8.84 8.16
C LEU A 273 -2.59 8.90 8.69
N ILE A 274 -2.34 8.41 9.91
CA ILE A 274 -0.98 8.29 10.45
C ILE A 274 -0.11 7.41 9.55
N VAL A 275 -0.64 6.25 9.12
CA VAL A 275 0.07 5.33 8.22
C VAL A 275 0.36 6.00 6.86
N ALA A 276 -0.60 6.69 6.29
CA ALA A 276 -0.44 7.37 5.01
C ALA A 276 0.62 8.48 5.06
N TYR A 277 0.71 9.24 6.17
CA TYR A 277 1.77 10.21 6.39
C TYR A 277 3.13 9.55 6.61
N GLN A 278 3.17 8.38 7.24
CA GLN A 278 4.40 7.60 7.37
C GLN A 278 4.93 7.19 5.99
N TRP A 279 4.07 6.72 5.09
CA TRP A 279 4.44 6.39 3.72
C TRP A 279 4.91 7.63 2.96
N TYR A 280 4.16 8.74 3.04
CA TYR A 280 4.53 10.00 2.40
C TYR A 280 5.96 10.41 2.77
N CYS A 281 6.30 10.42 4.05
CA CYS A 281 7.63 10.80 4.50
C CYS A 281 8.72 9.86 3.98
N GLN A 282 8.50 8.55 4.02
CA GLN A 282 9.50 7.58 3.58
C GLN A 282 9.67 7.53 2.05
N ILE A 283 8.59 7.62 1.28
CA ILE A 283 8.66 7.64 -0.19
C ILE A 283 9.43 8.85 -0.70
N PHE A 284 9.24 10.02 -0.08
CA PHE A 284 9.84 11.27 -0.54
C PHE A 284 11.05 11.73 0.28
N GLY A 285 11.59 10.87 1.16
CA GLY A 285 12.79 11.16 1.94
C GLY A 285 12.65 12.34 2.91
N ILE A 286 11.46 12.52 3.48
CA ILE A 286 11.18 13.58 4.45
C ILE A 286 11.63 13.11 5.83
N GLU A 287 12.70 13.73 6.33
CA GLU A 287 13.31 13.37 7.62
C GLU A 287 12.52 13.86 8.83
N GLU A 288 11.67 14.89 8.66
CA GLU A 288 10.85 15.47 9.71
C GLU A 288 9.55 16.03 9.12
N LEU A 289 8.41 15.47 9.53
CA LEU A 289 7.09 16.00 9.21
C LEU A 289 6.81 17.23 10.08
N LYS A 290 6.62 18.40 9.45
CA LYS A 290 6.40 19.68 10.15
C LYS A 290 4.94 20.13 10.14
N GLU A 291 4.19 19.69 9.15
CA GLU A 291 2.82 20.13 8.90
C GLU A 291 1.99 18.98 8.34
N VAL A 292 0.70 18.99 8.63
CA VAL A 292 -0.32 18.10 8.08
C VAL A 292 -1.32 18.95 7.31
N LYS A 293 -1.35 18.82 5.97
CA LYS A 293 -2.21 19.64 5.11
C LYS A 293 -3.60 19.06 4.89
N VAL A 294 -3.80 17.77 5.16
CA VAL A 294 -5.13 17.16 5.12
C VAL A 294 -5.98 17.76 6.22
N ASN A 295 -7.10 18.40 5.84
CA ASN A 295 -8.05 19.03 6.78
C ASN A 295 -9.35 18.25 6.91
N VAL A 296 -9.73 17.50 5.87
CA VAL A 296 -10.98 16.74 5.82
C VAL A 296 -10.78 15.49 5.00
N ILE A 297 -11.31 14.38 5.48
CA ILE A 297 -11.48 13.16 4.70
C ILE A 297 -12.97 13.05 4.35
N PRO A 298 -13.34 13.18 3.06
CA PRO A 298 -14.73 13.14 2.64
C PRO A 298 -15.37 11.78 2.89
N SER A 299 -16.64 11.73 3.26
CA SER A 299 -17.36 10.50 3.60
C SER A 299 -17.42 9.49 2.46
N HIS A 300 -17.44 9.94 1.20
CA HIS A 300 -17.45 9.07 0.03
C HIS A 300 -16.10 8.37 -0.23
N MET A 301 -15.01 8.91 0.31
CA MET A 301 -13.68 8.29 0.29
C MET A 301 -13.51 7.29 1.43
N ARG A 302 -14.37 7.34 2.43
CA ARG A 302 -14.31 6.47 3.59
C ARG A 302 -14.93 5.12 3.26
N THR A 303 -14.32 4.10 3.79
CA THR A 303 -14.72 2.73 3.50
C THR A 303 -16.00 2.34 4.23
N LYS A 304 -16.60 1.21 3.86
CA LYS A 304 -17.74 0.63 4.60
C LYS A 304 -17.49 0.39 6.09
N CYS A 305 -16.22 0.40 6.49
CA CYS A 305 -15.77 0.20 7.85
C CYS A 305 -15.45 1.51 8.58
N ALA A 306 -15.81 2.67 8.00
CA ALA A 306 -15.64 3.95 8.68
C ALA A 306 -16.45 3.98 9.99
N MET A 307 -15.83 4.48 11.04
CA MET A 307 -16.42 4.54 12.38
C MET A 307 -17.49 5.61 12.50
N SER A 308 -17.36 6.70 11.75
CA SER A 308 -18.26 7.85 11.79
C SER A 308 -19.05 8.02 10.51
N TYR A 309 -20.15 8.70 10.64
CA TYR A 309 -21.05 9.07 9.57
C TYR A 309 -20.73 10.50 9.15
N GLY A 310 -20.40 10.70 7.88
CA GLY A 310 -20.06 12.01 7.35
C GLY A 310 -18.56 12.22 7.15
N ASP A 311 -18.18 13.46 6.85
CA ASP A 311 -16.78 13.84 6.64
C ASP A 311 -16.01 13.82 7.97
N LEU A 312 -14.76 13.37 7.95
CA LEU A 312 -13.86 13.45 9.10
C LEU A 312 -13.05 14.74 9.02
N THR A 313 -13.31 15.67 9.92
CA THR A 313 -12.48 16.87 10.09
C THR A 313 -11.22 16.53 10.88
N ILE A 314 -10.06 16.89 10.35
CA ILE A 314 -8.76 16.70 10.99
C ILE A 314 -8.42 17.98 11.74
N ASP A 315 -8.59 17.96 13.06
CA ASP A 315 -8.30 19.09 13.92
C ASP A 315 -6.82 19.15 14.35
N ASP A 316 -6.45 20.21 15.07
CA ASP A 316 -5.07 20.44 15.48
C ASP A 316 -4.55 19.33 16.41
N THR A 317 -5.41 18.71 17.22
CA THR A 317 -5.06 17.59 18.10
C THR A 317 -4.66 16.35 17.28
N MET A 318 -5.44 16.04 16.24
CA MET A 318 -5.12 14.95 15.31
C MET A 318 -3.84 15.25 14.53
N LYS A 319 -3.69 16.49 14.02
CA LYS A 319 -2.48 16.89 13.29
C LYS A 319 -1.23 16.75 14.14
N GLN A 320 -1.28 17.21 15.38
CA GLN A 320 -0.15 17.06 16.30
C GLN A 320 0.19 15.59 16.56
N ALA A 321 -0.80 14.75 16.80
CA ALA A 321 -0.58 13.32 17.00
C ALA A 321 0.02 12.62 15.77
N ILE A 322 -0.40 13.02 14.55
CA ILE A 322 0.20 12.51 13.29
C ILE A 322 1.68 12.92 13.23
N ILE A 323 1.99 14.21 13.45
CA ILE A 323 3.35 14.75 13.39
C ILE A 323 4.26 14.00 14.40
N GLU A 324 3.84 13.87 15.64
CA GLU A 324 4.62 13.21 16.68
C GLU A 324 4.85 11.73 16.38
N SER A 325 3.80 11.01 15.96
CA SER A 325 3.85 9.57 15.69
C SER A 325 4.74 9.25 14.49
N VAL A 326 4.59 10.01 13.41
CA VAL A 326 5.40 9.84 12.20
C VAL A 326 6.86 10.19 12.48
N ASN A 327 7.13 11.32 13.14
CA ASN A 327 8.49 11.74 13.47
C ASN A 327 9.17 10.77 14.43
N TYR A 328 8.41 10.17 15.36
CA TYR A 328 8.96 9.12 16.21
C TYR A 328 9.40 7.92 15.37
N ALA A 329 8.53 7.42 14.48
CA ALA A 329 8.83 6.25 13.65
C ALA A 329 9.99 6.50 12.66
N LEU A 330 10.11 7.71 12.12
CA LEU A 330 11.23 8.08 11.25
C LEU A 330 12.59 8.06 11.98
N LYS A 331 12.60 8.44 13.27
CA LYS A 331 13.82 8.50 14.09
C LYS A 331 14.12 7.19 14.81
N ASN A 332 13.12 6.35 15.03
CA ASN A 332 13.18 5.15 15.85
C ASN A 332 12.48 3.96 15.16
N PRO A 333 12.93 3.57 13.97
CA PRO A 333 12.33 2.44 13.29
C PRO A 333 12.42 1.20 14.18
N ASN A 334 11.33 0.41 14.23
CA ASN A 334 11.23 -0.82 15.02
C ASN A 334 11.49 -0.69 16.54
N ILE A 335 11.43 0.51 17.10
CA ILE A 335 11.61 0.73 18.54
C ILE A 335 10.27 1.04 19.18
N ALA A 336 9.90 0.23 20.19
CA ALA A 336 8.72 0.51 20.99
C ALA A 336 8.92 1.83 21.78
N PRO A 337 7.94 2.74 21.78
CA PRO A 337 8.02 3.94 22.60
C PRO A 337 8.07 3.57 24.08
N PRO A 338 8.66 4.44 24.91
CA PRO A 338 8.58 4.28 26.34
C PRO A 338 7.11 4.21 26.75
N GLN A 339 6.75 3.18 27.50
CA GLN A 339 5.42 3.12 28.10
C GLN A 339 5.31 4.31 29.07
N THR A 340 4.59 5.34 28.67
CA THR A 340 4.11 6.30 29.64
C THR A 340 3.10 5.55 30.48
N ALA A 341 3.25 5.57 31.82
CA ALA A 341 2.30 4.98 32.75
C ALA A 341 0.96 5.74 32.63
N ARG A 342 0.24 5.50 31.53
CA ARG A 342 -1.15 5.89 31.41
C ARG A 342 -1.94 4.83 32.14
N GLU A 343 -2.73 5.26 33.12
CA GLU A 343 -3.86 4.48 33.54
C GLU A 343 -4.66 4.17 32.27
N THR A 344 -4.64 2.93 31.85
CA THR A 344 -5.47 2.46 30.74
C THR A 344 -6.90 2.87 31.09
N PRO A 345 -7.60 3.67 30.28
CA PRO A 345 -8.97 3.98 30.58
C PRO A 345 -9.70 2.66 30.75
N VAL A 346 -10.24 2.41 31.92
CA VAL A 346 -11.11 1.26 32.18
C VAL A 346 -12.36 1.54 31.35
N LEU A 347 -12.39 1.02 30.12
CA LEU A 347 -13.59 1.05 29.31
C LEU A 347 -14.60 0.11 30.00
N GLU A 348 -15.66 0.69 30.54
CA GLU A 348 -16.76 -0.09 31.06
C GLU A 348 -17.30 -1.04 29.98
N PRO A 349 -17.62 -2.29 30.31
CA PRO A 349 -18.20 -3.23 29.37
C PRO A 349 -19.48 -2.62 28.78
N LEU A 350 -19.58 -2.57 27.47
CA LEU A 350 -20.83 -2.25 26.80
C LEU A 350 -21.84 -3.35 27.17
N GLY A 351 -22.83 -3.00 28.00
CA GLY A 351 -23.93 -3.86 28.44
C GLY A 351 -24.83 -4.32 27.28
#